data_9a73082f0f5c3d2cd3879b8a65e3fec7
#
_entry.id   9a73082f0f5c3d2cd3879b8a65e3fec7
#
_cell.length_a   1.000
_cell.length_b   1.000
_cell.length_c   1.000
_cell.angle_alpha   90.00
_cell.angle_beta   90.00
_cell.angle_gamma   90.00
#
_symmetry.space_group_name_H-M   'P 1'
#
loop_
_entity.id
_entity.type
_entity.pdbx_description
1 polymer ?
#
loop_
_entity_poly.entity_id
_entity_poly.type
_entity_poly.pdbx_seq_one_letter_code
_entity_poly.pdbx_strand_id
1 'polypeptide(L)'
;MMKYIAFTFLFLALFLCSCHNNQASVTPSSDVQTEETPRTITADMAYEGVNNYCHSAYDWSAANDNPDMMSLTMGEETDSAYQVVFRSYTGAFVHFYVDKTSGTTRIVEKVPSLNIEEDAGTINLFDYLEKQTSE
;
A
#
# COMPACT_ATOMS: atom_id res chain seq x y z
N MET A 1 -50.94 6.27 7.97
CA MET A 1 -51.27 7.44 7.17
C MET A 1 -50.25 7.59 6.09
N MET A 2 -50.75 7.51 4.87
CA MET A 2 -50.00 7.61 3.63
C MET A 2 -49.35 8.97 3.42
N LYS A 3 -48.21 9.01 2.72
CA LYS A 3 -48.00 9.98 1.63
C LYS A 3 -46.85 9.51 0.74
N TYR A 4 -47.27 8.92 -0.38
CA TYR A 4 -46.43 8.70 -1.55
C TYR A 4 -46.17 10.06 -2.23
N ILE A 5 -44.92 10.34 -2.58
CA ILE A 5 -44.62 11.34 -3.62
C ILE A 5 -43.72 10.67 -4.65
N ALA A 6 -44.35 10.25 -5.72
CA ALA A 6 -43.70 9.89 -6.96
C ALA A 6 -43.21 11.17 -7.65
N PHE A 7 -41.93 11.21 -7.98
CA PHE A 7 -41.37 12.19 -8.91
C PHE A 7 -40.74 11.46 -10.08
N THR A 8 -41.55 11.26 -11.07
CA THR A 8 -41.16 10.92 -12.45
C THR A 8 -40.56 12.16 -13.09
N PHE A 9 -39.26 12.15 -13.40
CA PHE A 9 -38.71 13.07 -14.39
C PHE A 9 -38.15 12.27 -15.57
N LEU A 10 -38.98 12.19 -16.61
CA LEU A 10 -38.64 11.80 -17.94
C LEU A 10 -37.89 12.97 -18.60
N PHE A 11 -36.59 12.83 -18.84
CA PHE A 11 -35.86 13.73 -19.72
C PHE A 11 -35.29 12.96 -20.89
N LEU A 12 -36.07 12.97 -21.98
CA LEU A 12 -35.68 12.56 -23.29
C LEU A 12 -34.96 13.74 -23.96
N ALA A 13 -33.66 13.64 -24.14
CA ALA A 13 -32.93 14.55 -25.02
C ALA A 13 -32.11 13.75 -26.02
N LEU A 14 -32.68 13.65 -27.22
CA LEU A 14 -31.99 13.31 -28.44
C LEU A 14 -30.97 14.39 -28.78
N PHE A 15 -29.70 14.02 -28.84
CA PHE A 15 -28.72 14.82 -29.58
C PHE A 15 -28.15 14.02 -30.72
N LEU A 16 -28.58 14.49 -31.90
CA LEU A 16 -28.16 14.01 -33.21
C LEU A 16 -26.69 14.36 -33.47
N CYS A 17 -26.01 13.36 -33.91
CA CYS A 17 -24.78 13.32 -34.65
C CYS A 17 -24.61 14.52 -35.60
N SER A 18 -23.49 15.19 -35.56
CA SER A 18 -22.96 15.91 -36.70
C SER A 18 -21.48 15.59 -36.83
N CYS A 19 -21.21 14.70 -37.78
CA CYS A 19 -19.88 14.53 -38.32
C CYS A 19 -19.47 15.81 -39.06
N HIS A 20 -18.43 16.47 -38.61
CA HIS A 20 -17.69 17.39 -39.45
C HIS A 20 -16.23 17.00 -39.47
N ASN A 21 -15.88 16.49 -40.65
CA ASN A 21 -14.51 16.18 -41.01
C ASN A 21 -13.82 17.50 -41.36
N ASN A 22 -12.82 17.88 -40.57
CA ASN A 22 -11.82 18.86 -40.97
C ASN A 22 -10.45 18.48 -40.45
N GLN A 23 -9.62 18.09 -41.40
CA GLN A 23 -8.18 17.95 -41.25
C GLN A 23 -7.56 19.27 -40.79
N ALA A 24 -6.91 19.26 -39.65
CA ALA A 24 -5.93 20.27 -39.30
C ALA A 24 -4.86 19.62 -38.43
N SER A 25 -3.70 19.55 -39.01
CA SER A 25 -2.34 19.58 -38.44
C SER A 25 -2.17 19.10 -37.01
N VAL A 26 -1.65 17.91 -36.91
CA VAL A 26 -1.24 17.21 -35.70
C VAL A 26 0.03 17.84 -35.13
N THR A 27 -0.06 18.34 -33.90
CA THR A 27 1.09 18.43 -33.01
C THR A 27 0.98 17.25 -32.06
N PRO A 28 1.91 16.32 -32.01
CA PRO A 28 1.86 15.25 -31.03
C PRO A 28 2.20 15.79 -29.65
N SER A 29 1.20 16.03 -28.82
CA SER A 29 1.42 16.06 -27.39
C SER A 29 1.72 14.63 -26.99
N SER A 30 2.93 14.38 -26.61
CA SER A 30 3.36 13.16 -25.97
C SER A 30 2.72 13.09 -24.58
N ASP A 31 1.51 12.54 -24.52
CA ASP A 31 1.02 11.92 -23.30
C ASP A 31 1.89 10.67 -23.10
N VAL A 32 2.96 10.83 -22.34
CA VAL A 32 3.64 9.70 -21.74
C VAL A 32 2.69 9.14 -20.70
N GLN A 33 1.77 8.30 -21.15
CA GLN A 33 1.20 7.29 -20.28
C GLN A 33 2.37 6.36 -19.96
N THR A 34 2.97 6.60 -18.80
CA THR A 34 3.77 5.57 -18.15
C THR A 34 2.81 4.43 -17.88
N GLU A 35 2.79 3.43 -18.75
CA GLU A 35 2.25 2.12 -18.44
C GLU A 35 3.06 1.64 -17.22
N GLU A 36 2.50 1.83 -16.03
CA GLU A 36 2.98 1.13 -14.86
C GLU A 36 2.73 -0.36 -15.12
N THR A 37 3.76 -1.02 -15.63
CA THR A 37 3.84 -2.48 -15.61
C THR A 37 3.52 -2.90 -14.18
N PRO A 38 2.54 -3.78 -13.93
CA PRO A 38 2.23 -4.22 -12.58
C PRO A 38 3.50 -4.80 -11.97
N ARG A 39 4.08 -4.04 -11.05
CA ARG A 39 5.28 -4.46 -10.31
C ARG A 39 4.84 -5.52 -9.33
N THR A 40 5.15 -6.78 -9.64
CA THR A 40 4.95 -7.85 -8.67
C THR A 40 5.94 -7.67 -7.53
N ILE A 41 5.43 -7.54 -6.32
CA ILE A 41 6.25 -7.48 -5.11
C ILE A 41 6.93 -8.82 -4.91
N THR A 42 8.23 -8.80 -4.69
CA THR A 42 9.01 -9.98 -4.30
C THR A 42 9.19 -10.04 -2.78
N ALA A 43 9.60 -11.19 -2.26
CA ALA A 43 9.90 -11.33 -0.84
C ALA A 43 10.99 -10.36 -0.37
N ASP A 44 12.02 -10.16 -1.18
CA ASP A 44 13.12 -9.23 -0.88
C ASP A 44 12.61 -7.78 -0.82
N MET A 45 11.75 -7.38 -1.77
CA MET A 45 11.12 -6.05 -1.75
C MET A 45 10.23 -5.87 -0.51
N ALA A 46 9.47 -6.90 -0.14
CA ALA A 46 8.64 -6.84 1.06
C ALA A 46 9.49 -6.66 2.32
N TYR A 47 10.57 -7.43 2.44
CA TYR A 47 11.51 -7.31 3.56
C TYR A 47 12.17 -5.92 3.59
N GLU A 48 12.73 -5.47 2.47
CA GLU A 48 13.44 -4.19 2.36
C GLU A 48 12.53 -3.00 2.68
N GLY A 49 11.34 -2.95 2.09
CA GLY A 49 10.38 -1.86 2.33
C GLY A 49 9.93 -1.81 3.79
N VAL A 50 9.63 -2.95 4.40
CA VAL A 50 9.28 -3.01 5.83
C VAL A 50 10.49 -2.65 6.71
N ASN A 51 11.69 -3.09 6.36
CA ASN A 51 12.91 -2.73 7.09
C ASN A 51 13.12 -1.21 7.10
N ASN A 52 13.00 -0.57 5.94
CA ASN A 52 13.13 0.88 5.81
C ASN A 52 12.03 1.64 6.60
N TYR A 53 10.80 1.12 6.57
CA TYR A 53 9.72 1.66 7.41
C TYR A 53 10.07 1.55 8.89
N CYS A 54 10.49 0.36 9.37
CA CYS A 54 10.81 0.14 10.77
C CYS A 54 11.96 1.04 11.24
N HIS A 55 12.99 1.26 10.42
CA HIS A 55 14.07 2.19 10.74
C HIS A 55 13.63 3.65 10.80
N SER A 56 12.58 4.02 10.07
CA SER A 56 12.02 5.37 10.12
C SER A 56 11.03 5.59 11.26
N ALA A 57 10.32 4.53 11.67
CA ALA A 57 9.19 4.61 12.60
C ALA A 57 9.55 4.25 14.06
N TYR A 58 10.61 3.45 14.27
CA TYR A 58 11.01 2.96 15.59
C TYR A 58 12.42 3.42 15.95
N ASP A 59 12.66 3.58 17.26
CA ASP A 59 13.98 3.86 17.80
C ASP A 59 14.78 2.55 17.92
N TRP A 60 15.88 2.47 17.17
CA TRP A 60 16.78 1.31 17.15
C TRP A 60 17.96 1.44 18.12
N SER A 61 18.04 2.48 18.93
CA SER A 61 19.15 2.70 19.85
C SER A 61 19.37 1.52 20.82
N ALA A 62 18.29 0.87 21.25
CA ALA A 62 18.36 -0.31 22.10
C ALA A 62 19.09 -1.50 21.44
N ALA A 63 19.06 -1.60 20.11
CA ALA A 63 19.76 -2.64 19.36
C ALA A 63 21.27 -2.38 19.24
N ASN A 64 21.74 -1.15 19.47
CA ASN A 64 23.17 -0.83 19.47
C ASN A 64 23.92 -1.54 20.61
N ASP A 65 23.28 -1.63 21.76
CA ASP A 65 23.86 -2.28 22.95
C ASP A 65 23.61 -3.79 23.00
N ASN A 66 22.45 -4.21 22.42
CA ASN A 66 22.06 -5.60 22.34
C ASN A 66 21.28 -5.88 21.04
N PRO A 67 21.96 -6.34 19.97
CA PRO A 67 21.33 -6.59 18.67
C PRO A 67 20.17 -7.59 18.69
N ASP A 68 20.15 -8.49 19.69
CA ASP A 68 19.09 -9.50 19.81
C ASP A 68 17.77 -8.96 20.37
N MET A 69 17.77 -7.71 20.87
CA MET A 69 16.55 -7.12 21.43
C MET A 69 15.52 -6.74 20.38
N MET A 70 15.98 -6.38 19.19
CA MET A 70 15.12 -6.00 18.06
C MET A 70 15.49 -6.85 16.86
N SER A 71 14.50 -7.33 16.14
CA SER A 71 14.74 -8.16 14.95
C SER A 71 13.65 -8.02 13.92
N LEU A 72 14.02 -8.18 12.66
CA LEU A 72 13.10 -8.26 11.54
C LEU A 72 13.29 -9.61 10.87
N THR A 73 12.20 -10.34 10.61
CA THR A 73 12.22 -11.66 10.00
C THR A 73 11.07 -11.83 9.02
N MET A 74 11.28 -12.63 7.98
CA MET A 74 10.18 -13.10 7.14
C MET A 74 9.31 -14.08 7.94
N GLY A 75 7.99 -13.90 7.86
CA GLY A 75 6.99 -14.80 8.42
C GLY A 75 6.36 -15.69 7.36
N GLU A 76 5.05 -15.89 7.47
CA GLU A 76 4.30 -16.70 6.51
C GLU A 76 4.20 -16.04 5.14
N GLU A 77 4.21 -16.84 4.10
CA GLU A 77 3.86 -16.46 2.74
C GLU A 77 2.53 -17.10 2.37
N THR A 78 1.62 -16.29 1.84
CA THR A 78 0.37 -16.76 1.24
C THR A 78 0.37 -16.50 -0.26
N ASP A 79 -0.68 -16.92 -0.96
CA ASP A 79 -0.82 -16.63 -2.40
C ASP A 79 -0.89 -15.13 -2.70
N SER A 80 -1.43 -14.33 -1.78
CA SER A 80 -1.67 -12.89 -1.96
C SER A 80 -0.75 -11.97 -1.16
N ALA A 81 -0.06 -12.46 -0.14
CA ALA A 81 0.72 -11.60 0.75
C ALA A 81 2.00 -12.27 1.27
N TYR A 82 3.01 -11.43 1.53
CA TYR A 82 4.14 -11.75 2.38
C TYR A 82 3.90 -11.21 3.79
N GLN A 83 4.26 -11.99 4.80
CA GLN A 83 4.32 -11.50 6.16
C GLN A 83 5.78 -11.18 6.52
N VAL A 84 5.99 -10.00 7.09
CA VAL A 84 7.26 -9.61 7.73
C VAL A 84 6.96 -9.32 9.19
N VAL A 85 7.78 -9.82 10.10
CA VAL A 85 7.57 -9.68 11.54
C VAL A 85 8.70 -8.89 12.16
N PHE A 86 8.36 -7.77 12.76
CA PHE A 86 9.27 -6.96 13.57
C PHE A 86 9.06 -7.24 15.05
N ARG A 87 10.14 -7.56 15.77
CA ARG A 87 10.15 -7.64 17.22
C ARG A 87 10.74 -6.35 17.78
N SER A 88 9.95 -5.62 18.53
CA SER A 88 10.41 -4.40 19.21
C SER A 88 11.17 -4.70 20.48
N TYR A 89 11.91 -3.70 20.98
CA TYR A 89 12.64 -3.81 22.25
C TYR A 89 11.73 -4.06 23.47
N THR A 90 10.46 -3.69 23.40
CA THR A 90 9.46 -3.96 24.44
C THR A 90 8.94 -5.40 24.43
N GLY A 91 9.32 -6.20 23.42
CA GLY A 91 8.83 -7.55 23.22
C GLY A 91 7.47 -7.63 22.50
N ALA A 92 6.93 -6.52 22.02
CA ALA A 92 5.80 -6.52 21.10
C ALA A 92 6.25 -7.02 19.72
N PHE A 93 5.33 -7.71 19.02
CA PHE A 93 5.52 -8.14 17.64
C PHE A 93 4.64 -7.30 16.75
N VAL A 94 5.24 -6.73 15.70
CA VAL A 94 4.51 -6.01 14.67
C VAL A 94 4.53 -6.84 13.40
N HIS A 95 3.36 -7.25 12.95
CA HIS A 95 3.16 -8.06 11.76
C HIS A 95 2.79 -7.17 10.59
N PHE A 96 3.58 -7.21 9.54
CA PHE A 96 3.34 -6.51 8.28
C PHE A 96 2.85 -7.50 7.25
N TYR A 97 1.66 -7.30 6.72
CA TYR A 97 1.08 -8.14 5.65
C TYR A 97 1.14 -7.35 4.35
N VAL A 98 2.13 -7.66 3.54
CA VAL A 98 2.42 -6.97 2.27
C VAL A 98 1.67 -7.64 1.14
N ASP A 99 0.71 -6.95 0.55
CA ASP A 99 0.00 -7.44 -0.64
C ASP A 99 0.94 -7.51 -1.84
N LYS A 100 1.03 -8.69 -2.47
CA LYS A 100 1.97 -8.99 -3.56
C LYS A 100 1.72 -8.20 -4.84
N THR A 101 0.51 -7.69 -5.02
CA THR A 101 0.09 -7.01 -6.23
C THR A 101 0.14 -5.49 -6.07
N SER A 102 -0.41 -4.97 -4.97
CA SER A 102 -0.56 -3.52 -4.75
C SER A 102 0.56 -2.90 -3.91
N GLY A 103 1.29 -3.70 -3.13
CA GLY A 103 2.22 -3.21 -2.13
C GLY A 103 1.56 -2.55 -0.91
N THR A 104 0.22 -2.59 -0.82
CA THR A 104 -0.50 -2.17 0.38
C THR A 104 -0.09 -3.08 1.53
N THR A 105 0.39 -2.49 2.61
CA THR A 105 0.91 -3.23 3.75
C THR A 105 0.08 -2.93 4.98
N ARG A 106 -0.66 -3.93 5.47
CA ARG A 106 -1.42 -3.85 6.71
C ARG A 106 -0.50 -4.14 7.89
N ILE A 107 -0.63 -3.35 8.96
CA ILE A 107 0.18 -3.43 10.17
C ILE A 107 -0.70 -3.90 11.33
N VAL A 108 -0.28 -4.96 12.01
CA VAL A 108 -0.97 -5.51 13.19
C VAL A 108 0.05 -5.64 14.32
N GLU A 109 -0.19 -4.97 15.42
CA GLU A 109 0.62 -5.07 16.62
C GLU A 109 0.08 -6.16 17.55
N LYS A 110 0.97 -7.02 18.05
CA LYS A 110 0.64 -8.09 18.98
C LYS A 110 1.53 -8.00 20.22
N VAL A 111 0.88 -8.00 21.38
CA VAL A 111 1.58 -8.08 22.68
C VAL A 111 1.17 -9.38 23.37
N PRO A 112 1.90 -10.49 23.16
CA PRO A 112 1.49 -11.82 23.63
C PRO A 112 1.32 -11.91 25.15
N SER A 113 2.17 -11.21 25.90
CA SER A 113 2.11 -11.19 27.37
C SER A 113 0.83 -10.57 27.93
N LEU A 114 0.17 -9.72 27.15
CA LEU A 114 -1.09 -9.04 27.49
C LEU A 114 -2.28 -9.59 26.73
N ASN A 115 -2.07 -10.54 25.82
CA ASN A 115 -3.07 -11.06 24.89
C ASN A 115 -3.78 -9.93 24.11
N ILE A 116 -3.02 -8.94 23.68
CA ILE A 116 -3.50 -7.81 22.87
C ILE A 116 -3.11 -8.02 21.43
N GLU A 117 -4.05 -7.76 20.54
CA GLU A 117 -3.85 -7.66 19.09
C GLU A 117 -4.62 -6.44 18.59
N GLU A 118 -3.93 -5.50 17.94
CA GLU A 118 -4.51 -4.27 17.43
C GLU A 118 -4.09 -4.02 15.98
N ASP A 119 -5.03 -3.54 15.17
CA ASP A 119 -4.73 -3.03 13.83
C ASP A 119 -4.09 -1.63 13.95
N ALA A 120 -2.85 -1.51 13.52
CA ALA A 120 -2.08 -0.27 13.58
C ALA A 120 -2.12 0.53 12.26
N GLY A 121 -2.97 0.14 11.32
CA GLY A 121 -3.19 0.84 10.06
C GLY A 121 -2.49 0.21 8.87
N THR A 122 -2.33 1.00 7.81
CA THR A 122 -1.73 0.58 6.54
C THR A 122 -0.71 1.58 6.02
N ILE A 123 0.28 1.07 5.28
CA ILE A 123 1.25 1.88 4.53
C ILE A 123 1.30 1.40 3.08
N ASN A 124 1.88 2.23 2.21
CA ASN A 124 2.27 1.81 0.87
C ASN A 124 3.76 1.43 0.90
N LEU A 125 4.09 0.19 0.56
CA LEU A 125 5.45 -0.33 0.57
C LEU A 125 6.40 0.49 -0.32
N PHE A 126 5.91 0.94 -1.48
CA PHE A 126 6.72 1.68 -2.45
C PHE A 126 7.27 2.99 -1.89
N ASP A 127 6.59 3.64 -0.93
CA ASP A 127 7.08 4.87 -0.28
C ASP A 127 8.40 4.63 0.49
N TYR A 128 8.72 3.38 0.80
CA TYR A 128 9.89 2.96 1.57
C TYR A 128 10.95 2.24 0.74
N LEU A 129 10.62 1.82 -0.50
CA LEU A 129 11.58 1.25 -1.44
C LEU A 129 12.35 2.32 -2.23
N GLU A 130 11.73 3.47 -2.51
CA GLU A 130 12.32 4.52 -3.35
C GLU A 130 13.30 5.46 -2.62
N LYS A 131 13.35 5.40 -1.28
CA LYS A 131 14.18 6.32 -0.48
C LYS A 131 15.68 6.05 -0.51
N GLN A 132 16.13 4.94 -1.09
CA GLN A 132 17.56 4.58 -1.15
C GLN A 132 18.28 5.09 -2.41
N THR A 133 17.59 5.75 -3.35
CA THR A 133 18.22 6.20 -4.62
C THR A 133 18.72 7.63 -4.60
N SER A 134 18.75 8.29 -3.44
CA SER A 134 19.21 9.69 -3.32
C SER A 134 20.33 9.85 -2.29
N GLU A 135 21.49 9.18 -2.55
CA GLU A 135 22.81 9.55 -2.04
C GLU A 135 23.81 9.64 -3.18
#